data_df764f5fc8ba9cd59f0f10863ac300b7
#
_entry.id   df764f5fc8ba9cd59f0f10863ac300b7
#
_cell.length_a   1.000
_cell.length_b   1.000
_cell.length_c   1.000
_cell.angle_alpha   90.00
_cell.angle_beta   90.00
_cell.angle_gamma   90.00
#
_symmetry.space_group_name_H-M   'P 1'
#
loop_
_entity.id
_entity.type
_entity.pdbx_description
1 polymer ?
#
loop_
_entity_poly.entity_id
_entity_poly.type
_entity_poly.pdbx_seq_one_letter_code
_entity_poly.pdbx_strand_id
1 'polypeptide(L)'
;MRAKNWTRAASVPRWYCVAVGLFLGIRAVTTLAAGASFAVPGDGWRALFQLVAVVILAAGIVAPGAARAAAAAVGVIYLLATVSALVNGTTLLGAIPVDMRDRLVHPLIALLAAIALVIGRRQAAAGRAGAAAAPPA
;
A
#
# COMPACT_ATOMS: atom_id res chain seq x y z
N MET A 1 20.92 6.87 28.50
CA MET A 1 20.13 6.01 27.57
C MET A 1 18.92 6.80 27.12
N ARG A 2 18.87 7.24 25.86
CA ARG A 2 17.67 7.93 25.31
C ARG A 2 16.61 6.88 25.08
N ALA A 3 15.50 6.95 25.80
CA ALA A 3 14.31 6.18 25.49
C ALA A 3 13.93 6.49 24.02
N LYS A 4 14.11 5.51 23.14
CA LYS A 4 13.74 5.60 21.73
C LYS A 4 12.22 5.78 21.70
N ASN A 5 11.78 7.00 21.41
CA ASN A 5 10.36 7.33 21.36
C ASN A 5 9.63 6.45 20.33
N TRP A 6 9.13 5.32 20.78
CA TRP A 6 8.25 4.43 20.03
C TRP A 6 6.92 5.09 19.66
N THR A 7 6.61 6.26 20.24
CA THR A 7 5.41 7.07 19.95
C THR A 7 5.34 7.65 18.53
N ARG A 8 6.43 7.64 17.76
CA ARG A 8 6.39 7.92 16.31
C ARG A 8 5.79 6.78 15.48
N ALA A 9 5.39 5.69 16.11
CA ALA A 9 4.93 4.48 15.44
C ALA A 9 3.53 4.56 14.83
N ALA A 10 2.72 5.55 15.20
CA ALA A 10 1.30 5.58 14.88
C ALA A 10 0.93 6.56 13.76
N SER A 11 1.77 6.75 12.73
CA SER A 11 1.32 7.53 11.57
C SER A 11 0.33 6.71 10.73
N VAL A 12 -0.75 7.34 10.27
CA VAL A 12 -1.76 6.67 9.44
C VAL A 12 -1.17 6.04 8.18
N PRO A 13 -0.20 6.65 7.47
CA PRO A 13 0.48 5.97 6.35
C PRO A 13 1.18 4.67 6.74
N ARG A 14 1.73 4.57 7.95
CA ARG A 14 2.37 3.33 8.41
C ARG A 14 1.35 2.24 8.69
N TRP A 15 0.22 2.58 9.29
CA TRP A 15 -0.89 1.64 9.49
C TRP A 15 -1.48 1.15 8.16
N TYR A 16 -1.59 2.05 7.17
CA TYR A 16 -1.96 1.66 5.82
C TYR A 16 -0.98 0.62 5.26
N CYS A 17 0.33 0.86 5.38
CA CYS A 17 1.34 -0.11 4.91
C CYS A 17 1.20 -1.48 5.59
N VAL A 18 0.94 -1.51 6.90
CA VAL A 18 0.72 -2.77 7.64
C VAL A 18 -0.56 -3.47 7.17
N ALA A 19 -1.68 -2.79 7.18
CA ALA A 19 -2.98 -3.39 6.89
C ALA A 19 -3.06 -3.90 5.43
N VAL A 20 -2.67 -3.05 4.47
CA VAL A 20 -2.69 -3.41 3.04
C VAL A 20 -1.60 -4.44 2.72
N GLY A 21 -0.42 -4.31 3.34
CA GLY A 21 0.66 -5.29 3.17
C GLY A 21 0.28 -6.68 3.65
N LEU A 22 -0.35 -6.79 4.82
CA LEU A 22 -0.87 -8.07 5.32
C LEU A 22 -1.96 -8.64 4.42
N PHE A 23 -2.92 -7.82 4.01
CA PHE A 23 -4.01 -8.24 3.12
C PHE A 23 -3.48 -8.79 1.79
N LEU A 24 -2.60 -8.05 1.12
CA LEU A 24 -2.01 -8.47 -0.15
C LEU A 24 -1.07 -9.67 0.01
N GLY A 25 -0.29 -9.69 1.09
CA GLY A 25 0.62 -10.80 1.39
C GLY A 25 -0.12 -12.10 1.62
N ILE A 26 -1.18 -12.10 2.42
CA ILE A 26 -2.02 -13.28 2.65
C ILE A 26 -2.62 -13.76 1.33
N ARG A 27 -3.19 -12.85 0.52
CA ARG A 27 -3.75 -13.21 -0.78
C ARG A 27 -2.72 -13.82 -1.73
N ALA A 28 -1.55 -13.20 -1.84
CA ALA A 28 -0.49 -13.68 -2.72
C ALA A 28 0.00 -15.07 -2.30
N VAL A 29 0.30 -15.25 -1.01
CA VAL A 29 0.78 -16.53 -0.49
C VAL A 29 -0.27 -17.62 -0.64
N THR A 30 -1.52 -17.36 -0.32
CA THR A 30 -2.60 -18.36 -0.47
C THR A 30 -2.83 -18.73 -1.94
N THR A 31 -2.75 -17.78 -2.87
CA THR A 31 -2.84 -18.04 -4.31
C THR A 31 -1.69 -18.95 -4.77
N LEU A 32 -0.45 -18.63 -4.40
CA LEU A 32 0.72 -19.44 -4.76
C LEU A 32 0.68 -20.83 -4.14
N ALA A 33 0.29 -20.96 -2.88
CA ALA A 33 0.18 -22.24 -2.18
C ALA A 33 -0.92 -23.13 -2.76
N ALA A 34 -1.96 -22.56 -3.35
CA ALA A 34 -3.02 -23.28 -4.04
C ALA A 34 -2.62 -23.81 -5.44
N GLY A 35 -1.39 -23.58 -5.88
CA GLY A 35 -0.91 -24.03 -7.20
C GLY A 35 -1.24 -23.05 -8.32
N ALA A 36 -0.89 -21.77 -8.13
CA ALA A 36 -1.16 -20.70 -9.07
C ALA A 36 -0.60 -20.97 -10.48
N SER A 37 -1.40 -20.67 -11.49
CA SER A 37 -1.01 -20.79 -12.89
C SER A 37 -0.18 -19.59 -13.35
N PHE A 38 0.92 -19.85 -14.05
CA PHE A 38 1.73 -18.85 -14.76
C PHE A 38 1.49 -18.85 -16.27
N ALA A 39 0.40 -19.46 -16.74
CA ALA A 39 -0.10 -19.23 -18.09
C ALA A 39 -0.40 -17.72 -18.30
N VAL A 40 -0.59 -17.30 -19.53
CA VAL A 40 -0.90 -15.90 -19.88
C VAL A 40 -2.30 -15.85 -20.49
N PRO A 41 -3.28 -15.26 -19.79
CA PRO A 41 -3.26 -14.73 -18.44
C PRO A 41 -3.29 -15.81 -17.35
N GLY A 42 -2.70 -15.51 -16.17
CA GLY A 42 -2.67 -16.44 -15.04
C GLY A 42 -2.63 -15.76 -13.68
N ASP A 43 -3.17 -16.42 -12.66
CA ASP A 43 -3.27 -15.90 -11.29
C ASP A 43 -1.92 -15.88 -10.55
N GLY A 44 -0.93 -16.65 -11.01
CA GLY A 44 0.45 -16.55 -10.55
C GLY A 44 1.04 -15.16 -10.80
N TRP A 45 0.77 -14.55 -11.95
CA TRP A 45 1.19 -13.17 -12.25
C TRP A 45 0.50 -12.16 -11.34
N ARG A 46 -0.77 -12.39 -10.98
CA ARG A 46 -1.48 -11.57 -9.98
C ARG A 46 -0.80 -11.66 -8.62
N ALA A 47 -0.44 -12.86 -8.17
CA ALA A 47 0.27 -13.05 -6.92
C ALA A 47 1.62 -12.35 -6.90
N LEU A 48 2.41 -12.42 -7.98
CA LEU A 48 3.67 -11.67 -8.10
C LEU A 48 3.46 -10.15 -8.04
N PHE A 49 2.46 -9.64 -8.74
CA PHE A 49 2.10 -8.22 -8.68
C PHE A 49 1.78 -7.77 -7.24
N GLN A 50 1.02 -8.58 -6.50
CA GLN A 50 0.72 -8.32 -5.10
C GLN A 50 1.98 -8.38 -4.21
N LEU A 51 2.90 -9.33 -4.44
CA LEU A 51 4.16 -9.42 -3.71
C LEU A 51 5.06 -8.20 -3.94
N VAL A 52 5.12 -7.66 -5.14
CA VAL A 52 5.84 -6.40 -5.41
C VAL A 52 5.29 -5.27 -4.53
N ALA A 53 3.96 -5.13 -4.46
CA ALA A 53 3.34 -4.15 -3.58
C ALA A 53 3.65 -4.42 -2.10
N VAL A 54 3.66 -5.68 -1.67
CA VAL A 54 4.04 -6.07 -0.29
C VAL A 54 5.47 -5.64 0.04
N VAL A 55 6.43 -5.85 -0.87
CA VAL A 55 7.82 -5.42 -0.68
C VAL A 55 7.93 -3.91 -0.51
N ILE A 56 7.23 -3.13 -1.34
CA ILE A 56 7.19 -1.67 -1.23
C ILE A 56 6.60 -1.24 0.14
N LEU A 57 5.49 -1.87 0.56
CA LEU A 57 4.86 -1.57 1.83
C LEU A 57 5.72 -1.99 3.02
N ALA A 58 6.41 -3.12 2.94
CA ALA A 58 7.37 -3.57 3.96
C ALA A 58 8.52 -2.58 4.12
N ALA A 59 9.08 -2.06 3.02
CA ALA A 59 10.07 -0.99 3.07
C ALA A 59 9.52 0.26 3.77
N GLY A 60 8.24 0.61 3.52
CA GLY A 60 7.55 1.70 4.22
C GLY A 60 7.40 1.50 5.73
N ILE A 61 7.32 0.25 6.18
CA ILE A 61 7.20 -0.10 7.60
C ILE A 61 8.57 -0.03 8.30
N VAL A 62 9.62 -0.57 7.66
CA VAL A 62 10.93 -0.73 8.30
C VAL A 62 11.83 0.49 8.17
N ALA A 63 11.77 1.22 7.05
CA ALA A 63 12.59 2.39 6.82
C ALA A 63 11.99 3.64 7.48
N PRO A 64 12.77 4.37 8.31
CA PRO A 64 12.28 5.58 8.95
C PRO A 64 11.83 6.64 7.92
N GLY A 65 10.59 7.12 8.05
CA GLY A 65 10.04 8.15 7.18
C GLY A 65 9.52 7.68 5.82
N ALA A 66 9.75 6.43 5.42
CA ALA A 66 9.38 5.91 4.09
C ALA A 66 7.89 5.57 3.92
N ALA A 67 7.11 5.49 5.00
CA ALA A 67 5.71 5.05 4.95
C ALA A 67 4.83 5.87 4.00
N ARG A 68 5.06 7.19 3.90
CA ARG A 68 4.32 8.04 2.98
C ARG A 68 4.66 7.75 1.53
N ALA A 69 5.94 7.60 1.22
CA ALA A 69 6.39 7.28 -0.13
C ALA A 69 5.89 5.90 -0.56
N ALA A 70 5.95 4.91 0.33
CA ALA A 70 5.44 3.56 0.07
C ALA A 70 3.92 3.56 -0.16
N ALA A 71 3.15 4.26 0.69
CA ALA A 71 1.70 4.40 0.52
C ALA A 71 1.36 5.11 -0.79
N ALA A 72 2.09 6.17 -1.16
CA ALA A 72 1.90 6.88 -2.42
C ALA A 72 2.21 5.97 -3.62
N ALA A 73 3.34 5.26 -3.61
CA ALA A 73 3.74 4.36 -4.69
C ALA A 73 2.70 3.27 -4.92
N VAL A 74 2.28 2.56 -3.87
CA VAL A 74 1.26 1.51 -3.98
C VAL A 74 -0.10 2.10 -4.38
N GLY A 75 -0.48 3.27 -3.85
CA GLY A 75 -1.69 3.97 -4.26
C GLY A 75 -1.71 4.28 -5.75
N VAL A 76 -0.61 4.79 -6.31
CA VAL A 76 -0.48 5.07 -7.76
C VAL A 76 -0.53 3.78 -8.57
N ILE A 77 0.20 2.73 -8.16
CA ILE A 77 0.20 1.43 -8.86
C ILE A 77 -1.24 0.88 -8.96
N TYR A 78 -1.99 0.89 -7.86
CA TYR A 78 -3.37 0.38 -7.83
C TYR A 78 -4.36 1.30 -8.54
N LEU A 79 -4.12 2.61 -8.57
CA LEU A 79 -4.89 3.55 -9.40
C LEU A 79 -4.69 3.25 -10.89
N LEU A 80 -3.45 3.05 -11.33
CA LEU A 80 -3.13 2.68 -12.70
C LEU A 80 -3.72 1.31 -13.08
N ALA A 81 -3.67 0.34 -12.15
CA ALA A 81 -4.32 -0.96 -12.32
C ALA A 81 -5.85 -0.82 -12.48
N THR A 82 -6.47 0.08 -11.71
CA THR A 82 -7.90 0.39 -11.84
C THR A 82 -8.23 0.96 -13.21
N VAL A 83 -7.48 1.98 -13.65
CA VAL A 83 -7.69 2.61 -14.98
C VAL A 83 -7.48 1.58 -16.08
N SER A 84 -6.41 0.78 -16.02
CA SER A 84 -6.14 -0.27 -17.00
C SER A 84 -7.27 -1.31 -17.06
N ALA A 85 -7.81 -1.72 -15.90
CA ALA A 85 -8.94 -2.65 -15.85
C ALA A 85 -10.23 -2.07 -16.44
N LEU A 86 -10.44 -0.76 -16.33
CA LEU A 86 -11.59 -0.07 -16.95
C LEU A 86 -11.45 0.00 -18.48
N VAL A 87 -10.23 0.17 -18.98
CA VAL A 87 -9.97 0.32 -20.44
C VAL A 87 -9.87 -1.06 -21.11
N ASN A 88 -9.13 -2.00 -20.53
CA ASN A 88 -8.80 -3.29 -21.13
C ASN A 88 -9.72 -4.46 -20.71
N GLY A 89 -10.66 -4.22 -19.81
CA GLY A 89 -11.69 -5.17 -19.41
C GLY A 89 -11.19 -6.27 -18.48
N THR A 90 -10.68 -7.38 -19.00
CA THR A 90 -10.47 -8.61 -18.25
C THR A 90 -9.02 -8.90 -17.84
N THR A 91 -8.07 -8.12 -18.36
CA THR A 91 -6.64 -8.31 -18.06
C THR A 91 -5.91 -7.01 -17.79
N LEU A 92 -4.94 -7.05 -16.88
CA LEU A 92 -3.96 -6.00 -16.66
C LEU A 92 -2.67 -6.40 -17.40
N LEU A 93 -2.17 -5.53 -18.28
CA LEU A 93 -0.99 -5.78 -19.12
C LEU A 93 -1.06 -7.09 -19.94
N GLY A 94 -2.25 -7.60 -20.23
CA GLY A 94 -2.46 -8.84 -20.97
C GLY A 94 -2.13 -10.13 -20.22
N ALA A 95 -1.48 -10.06 -19.06
CA ALA A 95 -0.96 -11.23 -18.32
C ALA A 95 -1.70 -11.51 -17.01
N ILE A 96 -2.17 -10.46 -16.32
CA ILE A 96 -2.81 -10.58 -15.02
C ILE A 96 -4.33 -10.58 -15.20
N PRO A 97 -5.03 -11.65 -14.84
CA PRO A 97 -6.49 -11.67 -14.92
C PRO A 97 -7.09 -10.72 -13.88
N VAL A 98 -8.07 -9.95 -14.30
CA VAL A 98 -8.84 -9.02 -13.44
C VAL A 98 -10.26 -9.55 -13.31
N ASP A 99 -10.62 -9.98 -12.12
CA ASP A 99 -11.97 -10.42 -11.79
C ASP A 99 -12.83 -9.29 -11.18
N MET A 100 -14.08 -9.58 -10.87
CA MET A 100 -14.99 -8.60 -10.26
C MET A 100 -14.49 -8.11 -8.90
N ARG A 101 -13.79 -8.95 -8.14
CA ARG A 101 -13.22 -8.60 -6.84
C ARG A 101 -12.09 -7.60 -7.00
N ASP A 102 -11.21 -7.81 -8.00
CA ASP A 102 -10.10 -6.91 -8.28
C ASP A 102 -10.58 -5.53 -8.72
N ARG A 103 -11.72 -5.46 -9.46
CA ARG A 103 -12.36 -4.19 -9.85
C ARG A 103 -12.83 -3.35 -8.64
N LEU A 104 -13.11 -3.98 -7.50
CA LEU A 104 -13.45 -3.30 -6.26
C LEU A 104 -12.21 -3.05 -5.39
N VAL A 105 -11.33 -4.03 -5.30
CA VAL A 105 -10.16 -3.99 -4.41
C VAL A 105 -9.12 -2.97 -4.89
N HIS A 106 -8.86 -2.87 -6.20
CA HIS A 106 -7.87 -1.94 -6.73
C HIS A 106 -8.22 -0.47 -6.41
N PRO A 107 -9.42 0.04 -6.74
CA PRO A 107 -9.78 1.41 -6.40
C PRO A 107 -9.87 1.64 -4.89
N LEU A 108 -10.28 0.62 -4.10
CA LEU A 108 -10.31 0.73 -2.65
C LEU A 108 -8.90 0.92 -2.07
N ILE A 109 -7.90 0.15 -2.51
CA ILE A 109 -6.52 0.30 -2.06
C ILE A 109 -5.98 1.69 -2.43
N ALA A 110 -6.25 2.17 -3.65
CA ALA A 110 -5.84 3.50 -4.09
C ALA A 110 -6.51 4.61 -3.27
N LEU A 111 -7.80 4.50 -2.98
CA LEU A 111 -8.55 5.45 -2.16
C LEU A 111 -8.03 5.48 -0.72
N LEU A 112 -7.81 4.32 -0.11
CA LEU A 112 -7.25 4.23 1.24
C LEU A 112 -5.83 4.84 1.32
N ALA A 113 -5.02 4.68 0.27
CA ALA A 113 -3.73 5.36 0.18
C ALA A 113 -3.88 6.88 0.17
N ALA A 114 -4.79 7.41 -0.65
CA ALA A 114 -5.06 8.85 -0.70
C ALA A 114 -5.52 9.41 0.66
N ILE A 115 -6.44 8.72 1.32
CA ILE A 115 -6.91 9.08 2.67
C ILE A 115 -5.75 9.06 3.67
N ALA A 116 -4.94 7.99 3.68
CA ALA A 116 -3.80 7.86 4.58
C ALA A 116 -2.78 8.98 4.38
N LEU A 117 -2.53 9.39 3.14
CA LEU A 117 -1.62 10.47 2.79
C LEU A 117 -2.15 11.84 3.27
N VAL A 118 -3.44 12.12 3.07
CA VAL A 118 -4.07 13.38 3.53
C VAL A 118 -4.01 13.49 5.05
N ILE A 119 -4.43 12.44 5.77
CA ILE A 119 -4.38 12.43 7.23
C ILE A 119 -2.94 12.54 7.73
N GLY A 120 -2.01 11.80 7.13
CA GLY A 120 -0.60 11.85 7.48
C GLY A 120 0.05 13.22 7.27
N ARG A 121 -0.42 14.00 6.27
CA ARG A 121 0.00 15.41 6.09
C ARG A 121 -0.51 16.28 7.22
N ARG A 122 -1.77 16.14 7.62
CA ARG A 122 -2.37 16.89 8.73
C ARG A 122 -1.67 16.59 10.05
N GLN A 123 -1.38 15.32 10.34
CA GLN A 123 -0.63 14.92 11.53
C GLN A 123 0.76 15.58 11.60
N ALA A 124 1.48 15.61 10.47
CA ALA A 124 2.79 16.24 10.42
C ALA A 124 2.72 17.78 10.57
N ALA A 125 1.68 18.42 10.06
CA ALA A 125 1.48 19.86 10.23
C ALA A 125 1.18 20.22 11.70
N ALA A 126 0.29 19.46 12.33
CA ALA A 126 -0.05 19.64 13.75
C ALA A 126 1.18 19.44 14.67
N GLY A 127 2.00 18.42 14.38
CA GLY A 127 3.24 18.18 15.14
C GLY A 127 4.26 19.32 15.04
N ARG A 128 4.36 19.96 13.86
CA ARG A 128 5.24 21.15 13.68
C ARG A 128 4.73 22.37 14.42
N ALA A 129 3.41 22.63 14.38
CA ALA A 129 2.80 23.74 15.09
C ALA A 129 2.99 23.63 16.61
N GLY A 130 2.78 22.42 17.16
CA GLY A 130 3.01 22.16 18.58
C GLY A 130 4.48 22.35 19.01
N ALA A 131 5.43 21.92 18.16
CA ALA A 131 6.86 22.12 18.45
C ALA A 131 7.29 23.60 18.40
N ALA A 132 6.68 24.40 17.53
CA ALA A 132 6.97 25.84 17.44
C ALA A 132 6.36 26.65 18.60
N ALA A 133 5.31 26.13 19.24
CA ALA A 133 4.65 26.79 20.36
C ALA A 133 5.27 26.40 21.73
N ALA A 134 6.21 25.47 21.78
CA ALA A 134 6.87 25.07 23.03
C ALA A 134 7.80 26.20 23.53
N PRO A 135 7.76 26.57 24.82
CA PRO A 135 8.66 27.58 25.37
C PRO A 135 10.13 27.11 25.26
N PRO A 136 11.09 28.07 25.08
CA PRO A 136 12.50 27.74 25.11
C PRO A 136 12.90 27.17 26.50
N ALA A 137 13.72 26.14 26.49
CA ALA A 137 14.22 25.49 27.70
C ALA A 137 15.21 26.37 28.47
#